data_cd9727a46c06a96737428edd80174cfc
#
_entry.id   cd9727a46c06a96737428edd80174cfc
#
_cell.length_a   1.000
_cell.length_b   1.000
_cell.length_c   1.000
_cell.angle_alpha   90.00
_cell.angle_beta   90.00
_cell.angle_gamma   90.00
#
_symmetry.space_group_name_H-M   'P 1'
#
loop_
_entity.id
_entity.type
_entity.pdbx_description
1 polymer ?
#
loop_
_entity_poly.entity_id
_entity_poly.type
_entity_poly.pdbx_seq_one_letter_code
_entity_poly.pdbx_strand_id
1 'polypeptide(L)'
;MTSGSTFPQRLTRIDPVTLPDHSHLVATDEAYYLGEYTARQGYSFSVTNNLVLNFKKSVTLRDSPQWKWKGRAISEAATAFGAALNQEWLNGATLVPIPPSKAENDPLHDDRVIQMLRAIRPNGPLDIRELIVQTRSTAAAHELQNRPGPNDILGHYQFDPALQLPTPHTIGIFDDVLTTGAHFKAAQMLLRNQFPQARIVGLFIARRVPGTADPEDFDFE
;
A
#
# COMPACT_ATOMS: atom_id res chain seq x y z
N MET A 1 13.25 -31.42 -3.51
CA MET A 1 12.15 -30.58 -4.03
C MET A 1 11.74 -29.68 -2.90
N THR A 2 12.26 -28.46 -2.85
CA THR A 2 11.87 -27.45 -1.87
C THR A 2 10.43 -27.05 -2.20
N SER A 3 9.51 -27.34 -1.30
CA SER A 3 8.14 -26.82 -1.31
C SER A 3 8.24 -25.30 -1.39
N GLY A 4 8.06 -24.73 -2.59
CA GLY A 4 8.07 -23.31 -2.77
C GLY A 4 6.91 -22.72 -1.97
N SER A 5 7.24 -22.00 -0.89
CA SER A 5 6.26 -21.26 -0.11
C SER A 5 5.58 -20.26 -1.05
N THR A 6 4.26 -20.36 -1.20
CA THR A 6 3.46 -19.41 -1.96
C THR A 6 3.20 -18.15 -1.15
N PHE A 7 3.05 -17.00 -1.83
CA PHE A 7 2.69 -15.74 -1.18
C PHE A 7 1.32 -15.87 -0.49
N PRO A 8 1.13 -15.31 0.74
CA PRO A 8 -0.11 -15.43 1.48
C PRO A 8 -1.33 -14.92 0.72
N GLN A 9 -2.43 -15.67 0.78
CA GLN A 9 -3.72 -15.33 0.15
C GLN A 9 -4.83 -15.14 1.20
N ARG A 10 -4.44 -14.70 2.40
CA ARG A 10 -5.35 -14.42 3.50
C ARG A 10 -4.95 -13.12 4.17
N LEU A 11 -5.93 -12.25 4.40
CA LEU A 11 -5.73 -11.00 5.12
C LEU A 11 -5.61 -11.25 6.62
N THR A 12 -4.61 -10.64 7.23
CA THR A 12 -4.41 -10.57 8.67
C THR A 12 -4.68 -9.14 9.13
N ARG A 13 -5.45 -8.97 10.19
CA ARG A 13 -5.74 -7.66 10.77
C ARG A 13 -4.55 -7.19 11.61
N ILE A 14 -4.26 -5.88 11.58
CA ILE A 14 -3.42 -5.25 12.58
C ILE A 14 -4.16 -5.33 13.92
N ASP A 15 -3.56 -5.98 14.89
CA ASP A 15 -4.09 -6.27 16.19
C ASP A 15 -3.28 -5.54 17.32
N PRO A 16 -3.66 -5.63 18.59
CA PRO A 16 -2.93 -4.97 19.68
C PRO A 16 -1.45 -5.39 19.81
N VAL A 17 -1.06 -6.56 19.29
CA VAL A 17 0.34 -7.04 19.33
C VAL A 17 1.17 -6.39 18.23
N THR A 18 0.59 -6.21 17.05
CA THR A 18 1.27 -5.67 15.86
C THR A 18 1.13 -4.14 15.73
N LEU A 19 0.13 -3.55 16.40
CA LEU A 19 -0.14 -2.11 16.35
C LEU A 19 1.05 -1.23 16.75
N PRO A 20 1.85 -1.56 17.78
CA PRO A 20 3.01 -0.74 18.17
C PRO A 20 4.07 -0.56 17.07
N ASP A 21 4.15 -1.48 16.10
CA ASP A 21 5.07 -1.37 14.96
C ASP A 21 4.68 -0.26 13.98
N HIS A 22 3.48 0.33 14.14
CA HIS A 22 2.86 1.29 13.22
C HIS A 22 2.43 2.56 13.95
N SER A 23 3.41 3.39 14.33
CA SER A 23 3.29 4.51 15.28
C SER A 23 2.18 5.55 14.98
N HIS A 24 1.67 5.61 13.75
CA HIS A 24 0.57 6.52 13.37
C HIS A 24 -0.80 5.85 13.36
N LEU A 25 -0.87 4.53 13.54
CA LEU A 25 -2.15 3.84 13.68
C LEU A 25 -2.67 3.93 15.13
N VAL A 26 -3.99 3.87 15.26
CA VAL A 26 -4.68 3.77 16.54
C VAL A 26 -5.58 2.53 16.56
N ALA A 27 -5.97 2.08 17.75
CA ALA A 27 -6.73 0.83 17.93
C ALA A 27 -8.08 0.78 17.17
N THR A 28 -8.64 1.95 16.83
CA THR A 28 -9.88 2.07 16.06
C THR A 28 -9.66 2.02 14.55
N ASP A 29 -8.43 2.03 14.07
CA ASP A 29 -8.15 1.91 12.64
C ASP A 29 -8.38 0.45 12.19
N GLU A 30 -9.02 0.32 11.04
CA GLU A 30 -9.17 -0.97 10.37
C GLU A 30 -8.08 -1.09 9.31
N ALA A 31 -7.08 -1.93 9.55
CA ALA A 31 -5.96 -2.15 8.63
C ALA A 31 -5.65 -3.65 8.54
N TYR A 32 -5.41 -4.12 7.31
CA TYR A 32 -5.16 -5.53 6.99
C TYR A 32 -3.98 -5.66 6.03
N TYR A 33 -3.25 -6.75 6.15
CA TYR A 33 -2.10 -7.07 5.30
C TYR A 33 -2.10 -8.54 4.90
N LEU A 34 -1.40 -8.86 3.79
CA LEU A 34 -1.25 -10.24 3.32
C LEU A 34 0.01 -10.90 3.90
N GLY A 35 1.16 -10.22 3.85
CA GLY A 35 2.44 -10.80 4.28
C GLY A 35 3.25 -9.89 5.19
N GLU A 36 4.39 -10.41 5.67
CA GLU A 36 5.33 -9.67 6.52
C GLU A 36 6.61 -9.37 5.74
N TYR A 37 6.97 -8.09 5.68
CA TYR A 37 8.17 -7.58 5.02
C TYR A 37 9.21 -7.15 6.05
N THR A 38 10.40 -7.74 5.97
CA THR A 38 11.55 -7.34 6.80
C THR A 38 12.45 -6.42 6.00
N ALA A 39 12.58 -5.16 6.46
CA ALA A 39 13.43 -4.18 5.80
C ALA A 39 14.91 -4.60 5.81
N ARG A 40 15.68 -4.09 4.84
CA ARG A 40 17.11 -4.37 4.66
C ARG A 40 17.46 -5.84 4.36
N GLN A 41 16.45 -6.72 4.24
CA GLN A 41 16.63 -8.09 3.78
C GLN A 41 16.40 -8.19 2.27
N GLY A 42 17.15 -9.12 1.62
CA GLY A 42 17.11 -9.31 0.17
C GLY A 42 15.94 -10.18 -0.32
N TYR A 43 15.93 -10.41 -1.63
CA TYR A 43 14.90 -11.21 -2.33
C TYR A 43 14.76 -12.65 -1.81
N SER A 44 15.84 -13.25 -1.34
CA SER A 44 15.87 -14.64 -0.86
C SER A 44 15.42 -14.82 0.58
N PHE A 45 15.19 -13.72 1.32
CA PHE A 45 14.83 -13.78 2.73
C PHE A 45 13.46 -14.42 2.96
N SER A 46 12.45 -13.99 2.20
CA SER A 46 11.11 -14.56 2.25
C SER A 46 10.37 -14.33 0.92
N VAL A 47 9.27 -15.06 0.73
CA VAL A 47 8.38 -14.83 -0.43
C VAL A 47 7.79 -13.41 -0.43
N THR A 48 7.50 -12.86 0.75
CA THR A 48 7.01 -11.50 0.89
C THR A 48 8.09 -10.48 0.52
N ASN A 49 9.34 -10.66 0.99
CA ASN A 49 10.44 -9.79 0.59
C ASN A 49 10.66 -9.83 -0.93
N ASN A 50 10.63 -11.03 -1.52
CA ASN A 50 10.76 -11.19 -2.97
C ASN A 50 9.67 -10.40 -3.72
N LEU A 51 8.41 -10.59 -3.33
CA LEU A 51 7.28 -9.90 -3.95
C LEU A 51 7.39 -8.39 -3.79
N VAL A 52 7.58 -7.88 -2.58
CA VAL A 52 7.63 -6.43 -2.29
C VAL A 52 8.77 -5.76 -3.04
N LEU A 53 9.97 -6.33 -3.02
CA LEU A 53 11.14 -5.77 -3.71
C LEU A 53 10.94 -5.74 -5.25
N ASN A 54 10.31 -6.75 -5.83
CA ASN A 54 9.97 -6.75 -7.24
C ASN A 54 8.83 -5.77 -7.56
N PHE A 55 7.82 -5.69 -6.72
CA PHE A 55 6.71 -4.74 -6.85
C PHE A 55 7.20 -3.28 -6.83
N LYS A 56 8.17 -2.97 -5.96
CA LYS A 56 8.80 -1.63 -5.81
C LYS A 56 9.95 -1.37 -6.79
N LYS A 57 10.25 -2.29 -7.70
CA LYS A 57 11.34 -2.13 -8.68
C LYS A 57 11.20 -0.81 -9.45
N SER A 58 12.29 -0.05 -9.53
CA SER A 58 12.31 1.29 -10.13
C SER A 58 11.83 1.28 -11.59
N VAL A 59 11.05 2.29 -11.94
CA VAL A 59 10.59 2.53 -13.33
C VAL A 59 11.75 2.85 -14.29
N THR A 60 12.91 3.25 -13.77
CA THR A 60 14.15 3.42 -14.59
C THR A 60 14.63 2.12 -15.23
N LEU A 61 14.13 0.98 -14.77
CA LEU A 61 14.48 -0.35 -15.29
C LEU A 61 13.49 -0.86 -16.35
N ARG A 62 12.58 -0.01 -16.87
CA ARG A 62 11.56 -0.41 -17.87
C ARG A 62 12.13 -1.16 -19.07
N ASP A 63 13.29 -0.72 -19.57
CA ASP A 63 13.93 -1.31 -20.75
C ASP A 63 14.90 -2.46 -20.40
N SER A 64 14.97 -2.86 -19.14
CA SER A 64 15.85 -3.94 -18.69
C SER A 64 15.13 -5.29 -18.62
N PRO A 65 15.87 -6.42 -18.77
CA PRO A 65 15.29 -7.76 -18.58
C PRO A 65 14.69 -7.99 -17.19
N GLN A 66 15.05 -7.14 -16.22
CA GLN A 66 14.55 -7.26 -14.85
C GLN A 66 13.11 -6.72 -14.70
N TRP A 67 12.64 -5.87 -15.63
CA TRP A 67 11.32 -5.26 -15.57
C TRP A 67 10.18 -6.27 -15.52
N LYS A 68 10.34 -7.41 -16.19
CA LYS A 68 9.34 -8.50 -16.16
C LYS A 68 8.95 -8.95 -14.73
N TRP A 69 9.86 -8.82 -13.78
CA TRP A 69 9.60 -9.22 -12.40
C TRP A 69 8.65 -8.28 -11.68
N LYS A 70 8.64 -6.99 -12.05
CA LYS A 70 7.66 -6.03 -11.53
C LYS A 70 6.24 -6.41 -11.97
N GLY A 71 6.04 -6.68 -13.27
CA GLY A 71 4.73 -7.09 -13.77
C GLY A 71 4.24 -8.40 -13.14
N ARG A 72 5.14 -9.38 -12.91
CA ARG A 72 4.81 -10.62 -12.18
C ARG A 72 4.40 -10.32 -10.74
N ALA A 73 5.12 -9.48 -10.00
CA ALA A 73 4.79 -9.13 -8.63
C ALA A 73 3.45 -8.39 -8.53
N ILE A 74 3.14 -7.50 -9.48
CA ILE A 74 1.84 -6.83 -9.58
C ILE A 74 0.71 -7.87 -9.76
N SER A 75 0.87 -8.81 -10.68
CA SER A 75 -0.12 -9.87 -10.93
C SER A 75 -0.28 -10.81 -9.75
N GLU A 76 0.82 -11.17 -9.06
CA GLU A 76 0.80 -12.03 -7.89
C GLU A 76 0.10 -11.35 -6.71
N ALA A 77 0.39 -10.08 -6.43
CA ALA A 77 -0.29 -9.30 -5.40
C ALA A 77 -1.80 -9.15 -5.71
N ALA A 78 -2.16 -8.88 -6.96
CA ALA A 78 -3.55 -8.81 -7.40
C ALA A 78 -4.29 -10.13 -7.20
N THR A 79 -3.66 -11.25 -7.57
CA THR A 79 -4.22 -12.60 -7.38
C THR A 79 -4.45 -12.88 -5.89
N ALA A 80 -3.48 -12.51 -5.04
CA ALA A 80 -3.58 -12.72 -3.60
C ALA A 80 -4.72 -11.89 -2.98
N PHE A 81 -4.88 -10.63 -3.37
CA PHE A 81 -6.03 -9.82 -2.92
C PHE A 81 -7.35 -10.38 -3.46
N GLY A 82 -7.41 -10.81 -4.72
CA GLY A 82 -8.61 -11.42 -5.31
C GLY A 82 -9.06 -12.69 -4.59
N ALA A 83 -8.13 -13.48 -4.06
CA ALA A 83 -8.40 -14.68 -3.27
C ALA A 83 -8.76 -14.34 -1.81
N ALA A 84 -8.14 -13.31 -1.22
CA ALA A 84 -8.29 -12.97 0.19
C ALA A 84 -9.50 -12.09 0.49
N LEU A 85 -9.94 -11.26 -0.46
CA LEU A 85 -11.07 -10.34 -0.29
C LEU A 85 -12.40 -11.02 -0.56
N ASN A 86 -13.38 -10.76 0.31
CA ASN A 86 -14.75 -11.20 0.09
C ASN A 86 -15.33 -10.56 -1.18
N GLN A 87 -15.98 -11.35 -2.03
CA GLN A 87 -16.51 -10.92 -3.32
C GLN A 87 -17.64 -9.89 -3.18
N GLU A 88 -18.47 -10.04 -2.17
CA GLU A 88 -19.55 -9.09 -1.86
C GLU A 88 -18.98 -7.75 -1.41
N TRP A 89 -17.93 -7.76 -0.57
CA TRP A 89 -17.21 -6.56 -0.19
C TRP A 89 -16.59 -5.87 -1.41
N LEU A 90 -15.92 -6.62 -2.30
CA LEU A 90 -15.34 -6.09 -3.54
C LEU A 90 -16.38 -5.45 -4.47
N ASN A 91 -17.60 -5.96 -4.49
CA ASN A 91 -18.69 -5.42 -5.33
C ASN A 91 -19.26 -4.10 -4.77
N GLY A 92 -19.18 -3.89 -3.46
CA GLY A 92 -19.77 -2.73 -2.79
C GLY A 92 -18.78 -1.67 -2.33
N ALA A 93 -17.47 -1.93 -2.42
CA ALA A 93 -16.43 -1.02 -1.97
C ALA A 93 -15.86 -0.18 -3.11
N THR A 94 -15.54 1.08 -2.82
CA THR A 94 -14.69 1.92 -3.67
C THR A 94 -13.23 1.66 -3.31
N LEU A 95 -12.42 1.23 -4.29
CA LEU A 95 -11.00 0.94 -4.11
C LEU A 95 -10.16 2.17 -4.46
N VAL A 96 -9.40 2.65 -3.51
CA VAL A 96 -8.62 3.89 -3.64
C VAL A 96 -7.14 3.56 -3.47
N PRO A 97 -6.31 3.73 -4.51
CA PRO A 97 -4.87 3.59 -4.36
C PRO A 97 -4.28 4.77 -3.59
N ILE A 98 -3.30 4.53 -2.73
CA ILE A 98 -2.40 5.60 -2.28
C ILE A 98 -1.54 6.01 -3.48
N PRO A 99 -1.47 7.33 -3.80
CA PRO A 99 -0.66 7.79 -4.93
C PRO A 99 0.83 7.57 -4.66
N PRO A 100 1.63 7.34 -5.70
CA PRO A 100 3.09 7.26 -5.56
C PRO A 100 3.67 8.60 -5.11
N SER A 101 4.91 8.58 -4.61
CA SER A 101 5.63 9.80 -4.20
C SER A 101 5.94 10.76 -5.36
N LYS A 102 5.85 10.30 -6.59
CA LYS A 102 6.04 11.11 -7.80
C LYS A 102 4.71 11.51 -8.39
N ALA A 103 4.57 12.80 -8.73
CA ALA A 103 3.37 13.34 -9.37
C ALA A 103 3.16 12.68 -10.76
N GLU A 104 1.94 12.73 -11.28
CA GLU A 104 1.55 12.05 -12.52
C GLU A 104 2.41 12.44 -13.73
N ASN A 105 2.82 13.70 -13.82
CA ASN A 105 3.66 14.23 -14.88
C ASN A 105 5.18 13.98 -14.70
N ASP A 106 5.59 13.33 -13.60
CA ASP A 106 6.99 13.00 -13.34
C ASP A 106 7.38 11.74 -14.16
N PRO A 107 8.52 11.77 -14.90
CA PRO A 107 9.00 10.59 -15.64
C PRO A 107 9.21 9.33 -14.78
N LEU A 108 9.39 9.52 -13.47
CA LEU A 108 9.56 8.44 -12.49
C LEU A 108 8.23 8.06 -11.80
N HIS A 109 7.09 8.55 -12.30
CA HIS A 109 5.78 8.13 -11.79
C HIS A 109 5.59 6.63 -11.92
N ASP A 110 5.15 6.00 -10.84
CA ASP A 110 5.02 4.54 -10.72
C ASP A 110 3.60 4.17 -10.24
N ASP A 111 2.75 3.87 -11.18
CA ASP A 111 1.33 3.56 -11.01
C ASP A 111 1.05 2.11 -10.58
N ARG A 112 2.05 1.42 -9.97
CA ARG A 112 1.99 -0.01 -9.62
C ARG A 112 0.78 -0.41 -8.78
N VAL A 113 0.30 0.46 -7.86
CA VAL A 113 -0.84 0.14 -6.99
C VAL A 113 -2.13 0.13 -7.80
N ILE A 114 -2.35 1.12 -8.69
CA ILE A 114 -3.54 1.12 -9.55
C ILE A 114 -3.52 -0.03 -10.57
N GLN A 115 -2.33 -0.37 -11.11
CA GLN A 115 -2.19 -1.55 -11.97
C GLN A 115 -2.57 -2.84 -11.22
N MET A 116 -2.15 -2.98 -9.97
CA MET A 116 -2.54 -4.10 -9.11
C MET A 116 -4.04 -4.15 -8.91
N LEU A 117 -4.69 -3.03 -8.56
CA LEU A 117 -6.13 -2.97 -8.35
C LEU A 117 -6.91 -3.39 -9.60
N ARG A 118 -6.53 -2.89 -10.76
CA ARG A 118 -7.13 -3.26 -12.06
C ARG A 118 -6.96 -4.74 -12.39
N ALA A 119 -5.92 -5.39 -11.88
CA ALA A 119 -5.63 -6.80 -12.10
C ALA A 119 -6.32 -7.74 -11.10
N ILE A 120 -6.90 -7.25 -9.99
CA ILE A 120 -7.63 -8.08 -9.01
C ILE A 120 -8.76 -8.84 -9.68
N ARG A 121 -9.48 -8.19 -10.58
CA ARG A 121 -10.61 -8.79 -11.32
C ARG A 121 -10.60 -8.26 -12.76
N PRO A 122 -9.77 -8.82 -13.63
CA PRO A 122 -9.55 -8.25 -14.98
C PRO A 122 -10.79 -8.22 -15.85
N ASN A 123 -11.77 -9.11 -15.61
CA ASN A 123 -12.99 -9.24 -16.41
C ASN A 123 -14.26 -8.79 -15.65
N GLY A 124 -14.10 -8.20 -14.46
CA GLY A 124 -15.22 -7.76 -13.61
C GLY A 124 -15.18 -6.27 -13.30
N PRO A 125 -16.35 -5.63 -13.16
CA PRO A 125 -16.42 -4.23 -12.76
C PRO A 125 -15.98 -4.11 -11.29
N LEU A 126 -14.92 -3.34 -11.04
CA LEU A 126 -14.53 -2.85 -9.72
C LEU A 126 -14.66 -1.34 -9.72
N ASP A 127 -15.13 -0.77 -8.62
CA ASP A 127 -15.16 0.67 -8.43
C ASP A 127 -13.79 1.14 -7.96
N ILE A 128 -12.89 1.44 -8.89
CA ILE A 128 -11.52 1.89 -8.63
C ILE A 128 -11.47 3.39 -8.94
N ARG A 129 -11.10 4.21 -7.94
CA ARG A 129 -11.05 5.66 -8.08
C ARG A 129 -9.75 6.23 -7.51
N GLU A 130 -9.05 7.03 -8.29
CA GLU A 130 -7.87 7.79 -7.87
C GLU A 130 -8.31 9.08 -7.18
N LEU A 131 -9.06 8.96 -6.06
CA LEU A 131 -9.61 10.08 -5.29
C LEU A 131 -8.54 10.96 -4.64
N ILE A 132 -7.31 10.47 -4.57
CA ILE A 132 -6.17 11.16 -3.95
C ILE A 132 -5.10 11.38 -5.00
N VAL A 133 -4.76 12.64 -5.24
CA VAL A 133 -3.74 13.04 -6.21
C VAL A 133 -2.52 13.58 -5.47
N GLN A 134 -1.32 13.12 -5.85
CA GLN A 134 -0.05 13.68 -5.42
C GLN A 134 0.22 14.98 -6.19
N THR A 135 0.18 16.13 -5.52
CA THR A 135 0.28 17.44 -6.17
C THR A 135 1.68 17.82 -6.61
N ARG A 136 2.71 17.25 -5.97
CA ARG A 136 4.13 17.46 -6.29
C ARG A 136 4.96 16.24 -5.98
N SER A 137 6.00 16.01 -6.76
CA SER A 137 6.97 14.93 -6.50
C SER A 137 7.72 15.17 -5.20
N THR A 138 7.85 14.13 -4.40
CA THR A 138 8.64 14.11 -3.16
C THR A 138 9.73 13.04 -3.26
N ALA A 139 10.74 13.10 -2.39
CA ALA A 139 11.66 11.99 -2.20
C ALA A 139 10.89 10.78 -1.60
N ALA A 140 11.32 9.57 -1.94
CA ALA A 140 10.74 8.39 -1.31
C ALA A 140 11.03 8.38 0.20
N ALA A 141 10.08 7.95 1.03
CA ALA A 141 10.19 8.03 2.49
C ALA A 141 11.43 7.33 3.08
N HIS A 142 11.99 6.34 2.36
CA HIS A 142 13.22 5.66 2.76
C HIS A 142 14.51 6.43 2.43
N GLU A 143 14.42 7.52 1.66
CA GLU A 143 15.55 8.40 1.30
C GLU A 143 15.67 9.60 2.27
N LEU A 144 14.69 9.79 3.15
CA LEU A 144 14.64 10.91 4.08
C LEU A 144 15.21 10.52 5.44
N GLN A 145 16.07 11.35 6.02
CA GLN A 145 16.58 11.19 7.39
C GLN A 145 15.44 11.24 8.42
N ASN A 146 14.47 12.14 8.22
CA ASN A 146 13.25 12.22 9.03
C ASN A 146 12.05 11.78 8.18
N ARG A 147 11.36 10.73 8.60
CA ARG A 147 10.14 10.28 7.92
C ARG A 147 9.01 11.28 8.13
N PRO A 148 8.33 11.72 7.04
CA PRO A 148 7.23 12.67 7.17
C PRO A 148 6.07 12.06 7.96
N GLY A 149 5.48 12.89 8.84
CA GLY A 149 4.24 12.54 9.55
C GLY A 149 3.00 12.63 8.64
N PRO A 150 1.83 12.17 9.14
CA PRO A 150 0.58 12.21 8.35
C PRO A 150 0.21 13.61 7.87
N ASN A 151 0.42 14.65 8.66
CA ASN A 151 0.11 16.04 8.28
C ASN A 151 1.03 16.56 7.16
N ASP A 152 2.31 16.19 7.18
CA ASP A 152 3.25 16.55 6.12
C ASP A 152 2.84 15.92 4.80
N ILE A 153 2.45 14.63 4.83
CA ILE A 153 1.98 13.90 3.66
C ILE A 153 0.66 14.49 3.16
N LEU A 154 -0.28 14.77 4.07
CA LEU A 154 -1.56 15.39 3.73
C LEU A 154 -1.39 16.72 2.99
N GLY A 155 -0.36 17.52 3.32
CA GLY A 155 0.00 18.74 2.61
C GLY A 155 0.40 18.56 1.14
N HIS A 156 0.62 17.30 0.69
CA HIS A 156 0.93 16.94 -0.69
C HIS A 156 -0.22 16.21 -1.40
N TYR A 157 -1.28 15.85 -0.68
CA TYR A 157 -2.44 15.17 -1.20
C TYR A 157 -3.55 16.17 -1.53
N GLN A 158 -4.18 15.97 -2.67
CA GLN A 158 -5.37 16.70 -3.08
C GLN A 158 -6.49 15.71 -3.40
N PHE A 159 -7.71 16.04 -2.98
CA PHE A 159 -8.90 15.29 -3.35
C PHE A 159 -9.32 15.63 -4.79
N ASP A 160 -9.67 14.62 -5.59
CA ASP A 160 -10.26 14.80 -6.91
C ASP A 160 -11.80 14.76 -6.84
N PRO A 161 -12.48 15.91 -6.92
CA PRO A 161 -13.93 15.95 -6.84
C PRO A 161 -14.64 15.39 -8.08
N ALA A 162 -13.95 15.22 -9.21
CA ALA A 162 -14.54 14.64 -10.42
C ALA A 162 -14.93 13.17 -10.23
N LEU A 163 -14.28 12.48 -9.31
CA LEU A 163 -14.48 11.04 -9.03
C LEU A 163 -15.32 10.77 -7.77
N GLN A 164 -15.96 11.80 -7.16
CA GLN A 164 -16.66 11.67 -5.88
C GLN A 164 -17.97 10.88 -5.94
N LEU A 165 -18.60 10.76 -7.10
CA LEU A 165 -19.91 10.13 -7.25
C LEU A 165 -19.85 8.78 -7.98
N PRO A 166 -20.73 7.83 -7.62
CA PRO A 166 -21.64 7.88 -6.48
C PRO A 166 -20.90 7.91 -5.15
N THR A 167 -21.52 8.48 -4.10
CA THR A 167 -20.91 8.58 -2.76
C THR A 167 -20.57 7.20 -2.19
N PRO A 168 -19.31 6.91 -1.86
CA PRO A 168 -18.92 5.62 -1.33
C PRO A 168 -19.41 5.40 0.10
N HIS A 169 -19.95 4.21 0.39
CA HIS A 169 -20.27 3.76 1.76
C HIS A 169 -19.09 3.04 2.42
N THR A 170 -18.29 2.35 1.62
CA THR A 170 -17.08 1.65 2.08
C THR A 170 -15.93 2.00 1.14
N ILE A 171 -14.80 2.41 1.72
CA ILE A 171 -13.58 2.75 1.00
C ILE A 171 -12.48 1.82 1.45
N GLY A 172 -11.87 1.09 0.49
CA GLY A 172 -10.62 0.38 0.69
C GLY A 172 -9.44 1.23 0.21
N ILE A 173 -8.57 1.66 1.11
CA ILE A 173 -7.31 2.34 0.77
C ILE A 173 -6.23 1.29 0.59
N PHE A 174 -5.61 1.23 -0.59
CA PHE A 174 -4.58 0.25 -0.93
C PHE A 174 -3.19 0.88 -1.03
N ASP A 175 -2.21 0.19 -0.44
CA ASP A 175 -0.80 0.54 -0.56
C ASP A 175 0.07 -0.73 -0.59
N ASP A 176 1.36 -0.56 -0.88
CA ASP A 176 2.30 -1.70 -0.94
C ASP A 176 2.71 -2.19 0.46
N VAL A 177 3.28 -1.33 1.30
CA VAL A 177 3.79 -1.73 2.63
C VAL A 177 3.34 -0.77 3.72
N LEU A 178 2.62 -1.29 4.69
CA LEU A 178 2.33 -0.58 5.93
C LEU A 178 3.62 -0.47 6.76
N THR A 179 4.17 0.73 6.83
CA THR A 179 5.33 1.07 7.68
C THR A 179 4.84 1.72 8.98
N THR A 180 5.07 2.99 9.18
CA THR A 180 4.53 3.74 10.34
C THR A 180 3.02 4.00 10.25
N GLY A 181 2.40 3.81 9.07
CA GLY A 181 1.01 4.14 8.82
C GLY A 181 0.74 5.59 8.40
N ALA A 182 1.78 6.42 8.23
CA ALA A 182 1.63 7.85 7.94
C ALA A 182 0.85 8.12 6.64
N HIS A 183 1.15 7.41 5.54
CA HIS A 183 0.44 7.55 4.27
C HIS A 183 -1.04 7.16 4.38
N PHE A 184 -1.32 6.04 5.07
CA PHE A 184 -2.69 5.62 5.33
C PHE A 184 -3.47 6.66 6.13
N LYS A 185 -2.88 7.21 7.21
CA LYS A 185 -3.53 8.23 8.03
C LYS A 185 -3.78 9.51 7.25
N ALA A 186 -2.83 9.96 6.44
CA ALA A 186 -3.01 11.13 5.58
C ALA A 186 -4.19 10.91 4.59
N ALA A 187 -4.22 9.77 3.92
CA ALA A 187 -5.31 9.39 3.01
C ALA A 187 -6.64 9.26 3.75
N GLN A 188 -6.66 8.61 4.92
CA GLN A 188 -7.85 8.47 5.75
C GLN A 188 -8.40 9.83 6.18
N MET A 189 -7.55 10.76 6.62
CA MET A 189 -7.93 12.12 7.01
C MET A 189 -8.56 12.87 5.83
N LEU A 190 -7.93 12.82 4.65
CA LEU A 190 -8.45 13.46 3.45
C LEU A 190 -9.85 12.93 3.07
N LEU A 191 -9.97 11.60 2.99
CA LEU A 191 -11.22 10.95 2.59
C LEU A 191 -12.31 11.05 3.65
N ARG A 192 -11.96 11.08 4.94
CA ARG A 192 -12.93 11.27 6.03
C ARG A 192 -13.57 12.66 5.98
N ASN A 193 -12.82 13.68 5.57
CA ASN A 193 -13.37 15.03 5.39
C ASN A 193 -14.40 15.10 4.25
N GLN A 194 -14.23 14.29 3.20
CA GLN A 194 -15.14 14.26 2.06
C GLN A 194 -16.31 13.28 2.25
N PHE A 195 -16.05 12.16 2.93
CA PHE A 195 -17.01 11.08 3.14
C PHE A 195 -17.08 10.70 4.63
N PRO A 196 -17.66 11.55 5.49
CA PRO A 196 -17.63 11.38 6.95
C PRO A 196 -18.32 10.11 7.42
N GLN A 197 -19.27 9.57 6.66
CA GLN A 197 -20.04 8.36 6.99
C GLN A 197 -19.44 7.09 6.37
N ALA A 198 -18.44 7.20 5.50
CA ALA A 198 -17.86 6.02 4.87
C ALA A 198 -17.04 5.20 5.87
N ARG A 199 -17.16 3.87 5.82
CA ARG A 199 -16.22 2.98 6.48
C ARG A 199 -14.92 2.95 5.68
N ILE A 200 -13.80 3.28 6.32
CA ILE A 200 -12.48 3.33 5.66
C ILE A 200 -11.60 2.22 6.21
N VAL A 201 -11.06 1.40 5.31
CA VAL A 201 -10.24 0.22 5.61
C VAL A 201 -8.91 0.32 4.87
N GLY A 202 -7.78 0.11 5.54
CA GLY A 202 -6.45 0.01 4.92
C GLY A 202 -6.15 -1.43 4.49
N LEU A 203 -5.61 -1.60 3.28
CA LEU A 203 -5.30 -2.89 2.67
C LEU A 203 -3.88 -2.86 2.09
N PHE A 204 -3.00 -3.72 2.61
CA PHE A 204 -1.57 -3.69 2.30
C PHE A 204 -1.08 -5.04 1.78
N ILE A 205 -0.17 -5.02 0.79
CA ILE A 205 0.52 -6.24 0.37
C ILE A 205 1.29 -6.82 1.55
N ALA A 206 1.94 -5.95 2.35
CA ALA A 206 2.65 -6.40 3.54
C ALA A 206 2.63 -5.34 4.65
N ARG A 207 2.82 -5.77 5.91
CA ARG A 207 3.28 -4.89 6.98
C ARG A 207 4.79 -4.98 7.14
N ARG A 208 5.45 -3.88 7.51
CA ARG A 208 6.85 -3.92 7.94
C ARG A 208 6.94 -4.57 9.33
N VAL A 209 7.81 -5.56 9.43
CA VAL A 209 8.19 -6.15 10.73
C VAL A 209 9.49 -5.49 11.17
N PRO A 210 9.63 -5.07 12.44
CA PRO A 210 10.92 -4.66 12.98
C PRO A 210 11.95 -5.78 12.79
N GLY A 211 13.13 -5.43 12.29
CA GLY A 211 14.24 -6.39 12.22
C GLY A 211 14.69 -6.78 13.64
N THR A 212 15.06 -8.04 13.85
CA THR A 212 15.77 -8.43 15.07
C THR A 212 17.10 -7.69 15.10
N ALA A 213 17.25 -6.78 16.07
CA ALA A 213 18.48 -6.04 16.40
C ALA A 213 19.04 -5.17 15.26
N ASP A 214 18.42 -4.03 15.02
CA ASP A 214 19.14 -2.88 14.49
C ASP A 214 19.57 -2.02 15.69
N PRO A 215 20.87 -1.91 16.00
CA PRO A 215 21.34 -1.06 17.11
C PRO A 215 20.94 0.41 16.96
N GLU A 216 20.61 0.86 15.74
CA GLU A 216 20.15 2.21 15.43
C GLU A 216 18.64 2.42 15.70
N ASP A 217 17.87 1.37 16.01
CA ASP A 217 16.48 1.49 16.45
C ASP A 217 16.38 1.72 17.99
N PHE A 218 17.51 1.68 18.70
CA PHE A 218 17.63 2.01 20.11
C PHE A 218 18.35 3.36 20.25
N ASP A 219 17.63 4.46 20.19
CA ASP A 219 18.08 5.72 20.77
C ASP A 219 18.10 5.51 22.29
N PHE A 220 19.29 5.21 22.82
CA PHE A 220 19.56 5.37 24.25
C PHE A 220 19.81 6.87 24.48
N GLU A 221 18.84 7.59 25.04
CA GLU A 221 19.09 8.81 25.79
C GLU A 221 19.93 8.53 27.03
#